data_35acea18b1fffb7f9dba9d4f1243821a
#
_entry.id   35acea18b1fffb7f9dba9d4f1243821a
#
_cell.length_a   1.000
_cell.length_b   1.000
_cell.length_c   1.000
_cell.angle_alpha   90.00
_cell.angle_beta   90.00
_cell.angle_gamma   90.00
#
_symmetry.space_group_name_H-M   'P 1'
#
loop_
_entity.id
_entity.type
_entity.pdbx_description
1 polymer ?
#
loop_
_entity_poly.entity_id
_entity_poly.type
_entity_poly.pdbx_seq_one_letter_code
_entity_poly.pdbx_strand_id
1 'polypeptide(L)'
;MVQETIVTSLPEPQHVKGVFKEMLEPATLLTDGVQRERLFIDCSTIDPMTSGDVAKATHSSGQGTFIDAPMSGGVVGAQAGTLTFMIGAAPEAVERATSVLSLMGRRVLHLGEQGAGLKGKLANNYLLALNNIATAEAMSMGIKWGLDPKALAGMINISTGKCWPSEVNNPVPGVVEGSPAGRGYEGGFGVSLASKDLKLALKAATEANVKLALGEPARALYEAAEKDENCKGRDFSVVYRYLGGKE
;
A
#
# COMPACT_ATOMS: atom_id res chain seq x y z
N MET A 1 -19.75 -22.61 -14.35
CA MET A 1 -18.52 -22.19 -15.06
C MET A 1 -17.40 -22.13 -14.02
N VAL A 2 -16.33 -22.87 -14.20
CA VAL A 2 -15.21 -22.89 -13.24
C VAL A 2 -14.28 -21.73 -13.59
N GLN A 3 -13.97 -20.86 -12.63
CA GLN A 3 -13.04 -19.77 -12.81
C GLN A 3 -11.60 -20.29 -12.72
N GLU A 4 -10.78 -19.97 -13.70
CA GLU A 4 -9.36 -20.36 -13.74
C GLU A 4 -8.46 -19.36 -13.01
N THR A 5 -8.92 -18.12 -12.87
CA THR A 5 -8.19 -17.07 -12.15
C THR A 5 -9.15 -16.33 -11.23
N ILE A 6 -8.74 -16.16 -9.99
CA ILE A 6 -9.48 -15.46 -8.95
C ILE A 6 -8.60 -14.34 -8.43
N VAL A 7 -9.10 -13.10 -8.51
CA VAL A 7 -8.41 -11.92 -7.98
C VAL A 7 -9.16 -11.44 -6.75
N THR A 8 -8.45 -11.25 -5.64
CA THR A 8 -8.99 -10.69 -4.40
C THR A 8 -8.33 -9.35 -4.06
N SER A 9 -9.08 -8.44 -3.47
CA SER A 9 -8.58 -7.17 -2.93
C SER A 9 -9.45 -6.80 -1.73
N LEU A 10 -8.95 -7.07 -0.55
CA LEU A 10 -9.70 -7.02 0.70
C LEU A 10 -8.99 -6.10 1.71
N PRO A 11 -9.74 -5.43 2.60
CA PRO A 11 -9.16 -4.36 3.43
C PRO A 11 -8.22 -4.85 4.53
N GLU A 12 -8.47 -6.05 5.11
CA GLU A 12 -7.80 -6.51 6.32
C GLU A 12 -7.41 -8.00 6.25
N PRO A 13 -6.37 -8.44 7.00
CA PRO A 13 -5.92 -9.83 7.03
C PRO A 13 -7.01 -10.85 7.35
N GLN A 14 -7.93 -10.52 8.30
CA GLN A 14 -9.02 -11.42 8.67
C GLN A 14 -10.03 -11.63 7.55
N HIS A 15 -10.24 -10.62 6.70
CA HIS A 15 -11.14 -10.75 5.55
C HIS A 15 -10.53 -11.69 4.49
N VAL A 16 -9.22 -11.59 4.24
CA VAL A 16 -8.53 -12.51 3.34
C VAL A 16 -8.62 -13.95 3.88
N LYS A 17 -8.29 -14.17 5.16
CA LYS A 17 -8.42 -15.49 5.81
C LYS A 17 -9.85 -16.04 5.71
N GLY A 18 -10.86 -15.21 5.97
CA GLY A 18 -12.27 -15.61 5.92
C GLY A 18 -12.70 -16.06 4.53
N VAL A 19 -12.45 -15.23 3.51
CA VAL A 19 -12.80 -15.52 2.12
C VAL A 19 -12.09 -16.77 1.61
N PHE A 20 -10.79 -16.92 1.87
CA PHE A 20 -10.04 -18.11 1.44
C PHE A 20 -10.48 -19.36 2.20
N LYS A 21 -10.83 -19.24 3.49
CA LYS A 21 -11.40 -20.38 4.23
C LYS A 21 -12.68 -20.87 3.56
N GLU A 22 -13.60 -19.99 3.19
CA GLU A 22 -14.85 -20.35 2.50
C GLU A 22 -14.58 -20.93 1.10
N MET A 23 -13.67 -20.33 0.33
CA MET A 23 -13.32 -20.83 -1.02
C MET A 23 -12.66 -22.22 -1.01
N LEU A 24 -12.02 -22.58 0.10
CA LEU A 24 -11.30 -23.84 0.27
C LEU A 24 -12.09 -24.88 1.10
N GLU A 25 -13.36 -24.61 1.41
CA GLU A 25 -14.23 -25.62 2.06
C GLU A 25 -14.51 -26.78 1.11
N PRO A 26 -14.65 -28.04 1.63
CA PRO A 26 -14.88 -29.23 0.79
C PRO A 26 -16.05 -29.12 -0.19
N ALA A 27 -17.10 -28.39 0.19
CA ALA A 27 -18.28 -28.18 -0.66
C ALA A 27 -18.02 -27.28 -1.88
N THR A 28 -16.95 -26.47 -1.84
CA THR A 28 -16.58 -25.53 -2.89
C THR A 28 -15.38 -26.00 -3.72
N LEU A 29 -14.74 -27.10 -3.31
CA LEU A 29 -13.60 -27.67 -4.03
C LEU A 29 -14.02 -28.26 -5.37
N LEU A 30 -13.14 -28.18 -6.36
CA LEU A 30 -13.31 -28.88 -7.62
C LEU A 30 -13.01 -30.37 -7.42
N THR A 31 -14.03 -31.23 -7.59
CA THR A 31 -13.94 -32.64 -7.25
C THR A 31 -13.66 -33.55 -8.44
N ASP A 32 -13.89 -33.10 -9.67
CA ASP A 32 -13.90 -34.00 -10.81
C ASP A 32 -12.66 -33.87 -11.69
N GLY A 33 -11.55 -34.55 -11.34
CA GLY A 33 -10.46 -34.92 -12.26
C GLY A 33 -9.82 -33.84 -13.14
N VAL A 34 -10.45 -32.68 -13.21
CA VAL A 34 -9.96 -31.46 -13.82
C VAL A 34 -9.20 -30.70 -12.74
N GLN A 35 -8.01 -31.19 -12.40
CA GLN A 35 -7.01 -30.39 -11.72
C GLN A 35 -6.63 -29.24 -12.67
N ARG A 36 -7.52 -28.27 -12.79
CA ARG A 36 -7.19 -26.99 -13.39
C ARG A 36 -6.42 -26.24 -12.32
N GLU A 37 -5.16 -26.00 -12.58
CA GLU A 37 -4.33 -25.12 -11.75
C GLU A 37 -4.96 -23.74 -11.74
N ARG A 38 -5.83 -23.48 -10.77
CA ARG A 38 -6.37 -22.15 -10.55
C ARG A 38 -5.24 -21.23 -10.11
N LEU A 39 -5.30 -20.00 -10.55
CA LEU A 39 -4.43 -18.93 -10.06
C LEU A 39 -5.23 -18.02 -9.14
N PHE A 40 -4.82 -17.93 -7.87
CA PHE A 40 -5.35 -17.02 -6.90
C PHE A 40 -4.38 -15.84 -6.76
N ILE A 41 -4.83 -14.62 -7.10
CA ILE A 41 -4.05 -13.40 -7.04
C ILE A 41 -4.63 -12.52 -5.94
N ASP A 42 -3.93 -12.40 -4.81
CA ASP A 42 -4.37 -11.51 -3.74
C ASP A 42 -3.67 -10.15 -3.83
N CYS A 43 -4.44 -9.13 -4.20
CA CYS A 43 -3.98 -7.74 -4.31
C CYS A 43 -4.11 -6.96 -2.99
N SER A 44 -4.54 -7.61 -1.92
CA SER A 44 -4.70 -7.00 -0.59
C SER A 44 -3.35 -6.58 -0.01
N THR A 45 -3.33 -5.53 0.80
CA THR A 45 -2.17 -5.17 1.61
C THR A 45 -2.37 -5.71 3.02
N ILE A 46 -1.77 -6.87 3.28
CA ILE A 46 -1.84 -7.61 4.54
C ILE A 46 -0.43 -7.98 5.03
N ASP A 47 -0.31 -8.59 6.20
CA ASP A 47 0.99 -9.08 6.68
C ASP A 47 1.45 -10.33 5.91
N PRO A 48 2.78 -10.45 5.66
CA PRO A 48 3.34 -11.56 4.89
C PRO A 48 3.09 -12.94 5.52
N MET A 49 2.94 -13.02 6.84
CA MET A 49 2.69 -14.29 7.54
C MET A 49 1.27 -14.77 7.22
N THR A 50 0.27 -13.91 7.33
CA THR A 50 -1.11 -14.25 6.92
C THR A 50 -1.19 -14.67 5.47
N SER A 51 -0.51 -13.96 4.57
CA SER A 51 -0.43 -14.33 3.15
C SER A 51 0.21 -15.70 2.96
N GLY A 52 1.28 -15.99 3.70
CA GLY A 52 1.94 -17.31 3.68
C GLY A 52 1.05 -18.45 4.18
N ASP A 53 0.24 -18.21 5.22
CA ASP A 53 -0.72 -19.19 5.72
C ASP A 53 -1.79 -19.53 4.68
N VAL A 54 -2.33 -18.49 4.01
CA VAL A 54 -3.32 -18.65 2.94
C VAL A 54 -2.72 -19.39 1.74
N ALA A 55 -1.49 -19.03 1.36
CA ALA A 55 -0.78 -19.72 0.27
C ALA A 55 -0.60 -21.22 0.57
N LYS A 56 -0.17 -21.56 1.80
CA LYS A 56 -0.03 -22.95 2.25
C LYS A 56 -1.37 -23.70 2.22
N ALA A 57 -2.44 -23.09 2.72
CA ALA A 57 -3.77 -23.68 2.71
C ALA A 57 -4.26 -23.94 1.28
N THR A 58 -4.10 -22.98 0.38
CA THR A 58 -4.47 -23.09 -1.03
C THR A 58 -3.69 -24.22 -1.73
N HIS A 59 -2.38 -24.26 -1.52
CA HIS A 59 -1.53 -25.32 -2.09
C HIS A 59 -1.89 -26.70 -1.55
N SER A 60 -2.05 -26.83 -0.22
CA SER A 60 -2.38 -28.10 0.43
C SER A 60 -3.76 -28.64 0.03
N SER A 61 -4.69 -27.78 -0.36
CA SER A 61 -5.99 -28.19 -0.88
C SER A 61 -5.95 -28.74 -2.31
N GLY A 62 -4.82 -28.60 -3.02
CA GLY A 62 -4.69 -28.99 -4.43
C GLY A 62 -5.54 -28.15 -5.39
N GLN A 63 -6.05 -26.98 -4.95
CA GLN A 63 -6.96 -26.16 -5.75
C GLN A 63 -6.26 -25.18 -6.69
N GLY A 64 -4.96 -24.97 -6.54
CA GLY A 64 -4.17 -24.10 -7.41
C GLY A 64 -3.01 -23.40 -6.72
N THR A 65 -2.49 -22.37 -7.41
CA THR A 65 -1.37 -21.56 -6.97
C THR A 65 -1.86 -20.22 -6.43
N PHE A 66 -1.37 -19.82 -5.25
CA PHE A 66 -1.62 -18.52 -4.65
C PHE A 66 -0.39 -17.61 -4.82
N ILE A 67 -0.62 -16.35 -5.17
CA ILE A 67 0.39 -15.31 -5.23
C ILE A 67 -0.09 -14.04 -4.51
N ASP A 68 0.83 -13.33 -3.91
CA ASP A 68 0.59 -11.97 -3.40
C ASP A 68 0.95 -10.94 -4.47
N ALA A 69 0.05 -10.00 -4.68
CA ALA A 69 0.19 -8.97 -5.72
C ALA A 69 -0.32 -7.61 -5.24
N PRO A 70 0.14 -7.09 -4.08
CA PRO A 70 -0.28 -5.77 -3.62
C PRO A 70 0.03 -4.71 -4.67
N MET A 71 -0.79 -3.64 -4.66
CA MET A 71 -0.77 -2.63 -5.69
C MET A 71 -0.48 -1.23 -5.14
N SER A 72 0.00 -0.35 -6.01
CA SER A 72 0.22 1.07 -5.76
C SER A 72 -0.35 1.89 -6.92
N GLY A 73 -0.84 3.11 -6.62
CA GLY A 73 -1.44 4.03 -7.60
C GLY A 73 -2.76 4.66 -7.13
N GLY A 74 -3.35 4.13 -6.03
CA GLY A 74 -4.60 4.65 -5.47
C GLY A 74 -5.78 4.59 -6.44
N VAL A 75 -6.85 5.31 -6.11
CA VAL A 75 -8.08 5.36 -6.91
C VAL A 75 -7.81 5.92 -8.31
N VAL A 76 -6.98 6.95 -8.42
CA VAL A 76 -6.61 7.57 -9.71
C VAL A 76 -5.92 6.57 -10.62
N GLY A 77 -4.94 5.83 -10.09
CA GLY A 77 -4.25 4.77 -10.83
C GLY A 77 -5.17 3.63 -11.25
N ALA A 78 -6.13 3.27 -10.39
CA ALA A 78 -7.12 2.23 -10.70
C ALA A 78 -8.05 2.67 -11.84
N GLN A 79 -8.59 3.89 -11.78
CA GLN A 79 -9.44 4.46 -12.82
C GLN A 79 -8.73 4.60 -14.17
N ALA A 80 -7.45 4.96 -14.14
CA ALA A 80 -6.64 5.13 -15.34
C ALA A 80 -6.02 3.83 -15.87
N GLY A 81 -6.17 2.68 -15.18
CA GLY A 81 -5.51 1.42 -15.54
C GLY A 81 -3.98 1.50 -15.42
N THR A 82 -3.45 2.35 -14.54
CA THR A 82 -2.00 2.61 -14.41
C THR A 82 -1.41 2.12 -13.12
N LEU A 83 -2.06 1.20 -12.43
CA LEU A 83 -1.56 0.59 -11.20
C LEU A 83 -0.19 -0.05 -11.40
N THR A 84 0.60 -0.06 -10.33
CA THR A 84 1.82 -0.85 -10.22
C THR A 84 1.55 -2.00 -9.28
N PHE A 85 1.70 -3.23 -9.76
CA PHE A 85 1.61 -4.45 -8.97
C PHE A 85 3.00 -4.93 -8.58
N MET A 86 3.15 -5.37 -7.34
CA MET A 86 4.38 -5.95 -6.79
C MET A 86 4.08 -7.41 -6.50
N ILE A 87 4.56 -8.33 -7.33
CA ILE A 87 4.20 -9.74 -7.19
C ILE A 87 5.26 -10.54 -6.44
N GLY A 88 4.78 -11.38 -5.51
CA GLY A 88 5.52 -12.47 -4.90
C GLY A 88 4.98 -13.80 -5.41
N ALA A 89 5.76 -14.49 -6.22
CA ALA A 89 5.34 -15.72 -6.88
C ALA A 89 6.54 -16.59 -7.22
N ALA A 90 6.33 -17.91 -7.27
CA ALA A 90 7.27 -18.81 -7.90
C ALA A 90 7.42 -18.48 -9.40
N PRO A 91 8.63 -18.65 -9.99
CA PRO A 91 8.90 -18.24 -11.38
C PRO A 91 7.89 -18.71 -12.41
N GLU A 92 7.35 -19.91 -12.23
CA GLU A 92 6.40 -20.55 -13.13
C GLU A 92 5.04 -19.83 -13.19
N ALA A 93 4.67 -19.12 -12.12
CA ALA A 93 3.41 -18.38 -12.02
C ALA A 93 3.51 -16.95 -12.54
N VAL A 94 4.73 -16.41 -12.71
CA VAL A 94 4.98 -14.99 -13.01
C VAL A 94 4.35 -14.56 -14.33
N GLU A 95 4.53 -15.32 -15.40
CA GLU A 95 4.02 -14.98 -16.72
C GLU A 95 2.50 -14.93 -16.72
N ARG A 96 1.86 -15.95 -16.15
CA ARG A 96 0.39 -16.02 -16.05
C ARG A 96 -0.18 -14.90 -15.17
N ALA A 97 0.46 -14.60 -14.04
CA ALA A 97 0.07 -13.48 -13.19
C ALA A 97 0.20 -12.14 -13.91
N THR A 98 1.33 -11.94 -14.61
CA THR A 98 1.60 -10.71 -15.36
C THR A 98 0.58 -10.49 -16.47
N SER A 99 0.17 -11.53 -17.19
CA SER A 99 -0.85 -11.42 -18.25
C SER A 99 -2.19 -10.90 -17.73
N VAL A 100 -2.61 -11.34 -16.53
CA VAL A 100 -3.85 -10.89 -15.89
C VAL A 100 -3.71 -9.47 -15.32
N LEU A 101 -2.64 -9.21 -14.57
CA LEU A 101 -2.44 -7.93 -13.88
C LEU A 101 -2.18 -6.78 -14.83
N SER A 102 -1.58 -7.03 -15.99
CA SER A 102 -1.36 -6.03 -17.04
C SER A 102 -2.65 -5.49 -17.67
N LEU A 103 -3.78 -6.15 -17.47
CA LEU A 103 -5.11 -5.63 -17.85
C LEU A 103 -5.60 -4.51 -16.94
N MET A 104 -5.05 -4.40 -15.73
CA MET A 104 -5.47 -3.44 -14.69
C MET A 104 -4.37 -2.46 -14.31
N GLY A 105 -3.14 -2.70 -14.73
CA GLY A 105 -1.99 -1.89 -14.35
C GLY A 105 -0.96 -1.74 -15.45
N ARG A 106 -0.16 -0.68 -15.31
CA ARG A 106 0.91 -0.34 -16.26
C ARG A 106 2.22 -1.08 -15.98
N ARG A 107 2.43 -1.51 -14.73
CA ARG A 107 3.67 -2.14 -14.29
C ARG A 107 3.37 -3.34 -13.40
N VAL A 108 4.03 -4.45 -13.68
CA VAL A 108 4.03 -5.63 -12.83
C VAL A 108 5.49 -5.94 -12.50
N LEU A 109 5.83 -5.88 -11.21
CA LEU A 109 7.19 -6.05 -10.71
C LEU A 109 7.27 -7.36 -9.93
N HIS A 110 8.03 -8.33 -10.42
CA HIS A 110 8.33 -9.55 -9.67
C HIS A 110 9.46 -9.28 -8.67
N LEU A 111 9.16 -9.43 -7.38
CA LEU A 111 10.09 -9.12 -6.29
C LEU A 111 10.71 -10.38 -5.64
N GLY A 112 10.30 -11.56 -6.07
CA GLY A 112 10.77 -12.83 -5.55
C GLY A 112 9.63 -13.81 -5.27
N GLU A 113 9.90 -14.80 -4.43
CA GLU A 113 8.95 -15.83 -4.03
C GLU A 113 7.73 -15.27 -3.30
N GLN A 114 6.74 -16.13 -3.06
CA GLN A 114 5.52 -15.78 -2.34
C GLN A 114 5.80 -14.99 -1.06
N GLY A 115 5.08 -13.87 -0.86
CA GLY A 115 5.27 -12.89 0.21
C GLY A 115 6.25 -11.76 -0.13
N ALA A 116 7.03 -11.86 -1.23
CA ALA A 116 7.98 -10.82 -1.61
C ALA A 116 7.29 -9.54 -2.08
N GLY A 117 6.15 -9.63 -2.76
CA GLY A 117 5.34 -8.48 -3.15
C GLY A 117 4.88 -7.66 -1.95
N LEU A 118 4.33 -8.32 -0.94
CA LEU A 118 3.91 -7.69 0.33
C LEU A 118 5.09 -7.07 1.07
N LYS A 119 6.22 -7.76 1.19
CA LYS A 119 7.43 -7.22 1.82
C LYS A 119 7.90 -5.94 1.10
N GLY A 120 7.93 -5.96 -0.23
CA GLY A 120 8.26 -4.78 -1.03
C GLY A 120 7.27 -3.64 -0.83
N LYS A 121 5.98 -3.92 -0.85
CA LYS A 121 4.91 -2.94 -0.60
C LYS A 121 5.02 -2.31 0.78
N LEU A 122 5.19 -3.11 1.83
CA LEU A 122 5.30 -2.62 3.20
C LEU A 122 6.57 -1.77 3.42
N ALA A 123 7.71 -2.19 2.85
CA ALA A 123 8.94 -1.40 2.90
C ALA A 123 8.77 -0.03 2.19
N ASN A 124 8.14 -0.02 1.01
CA ASN A 124 7.83 1.21 0.30
C ASN A 124 6.89 2.13 1.11
N ASN A 125 5.82 1.58 1.69
CA ASN A 125 4.84 2.38 2.42
C ASN A 125 5.36 2.86 3.78
N TYR A 126 6.26 2.12 4.41
CA TYR A 126 7.03 2.61 5.56
C TYR A 126 7.85 3.86 5.17
N LEU A 127 8.64 3.77 4.10
CA LEU A 127 9.42 4.92 3.61
C LEU A 127 8.52 6.09 3.22
N LEU A 128 7.40 5.82 2.54
CA LEU A 128 6.43 6.84 2.15
C LEU A 128 5.86 7.58 3.37
N ALA A 129 5.49 6.85 4.43
CA ALA A 129 4.94 7.43 5.65
C ALA A 129 5.95 8.38 6.34
N LEU A 130 7.22 7.96 6.43
CA LEU A 130 8.29 8.80 6.99
C LEU A 130 8.56 10.04 6.13
N ASN A 131 8.65 9.87 4.83
CA ASN A 131 8.87 10.97 3.89
C ASN A 131 7.75 12.00 3.95
N ASN A 132 6.50 11.57 4.14
CA ASN A 132 5.36 12.47 4.27
C ASN A 132 5.45 13.31 5.56
N ILE A 133 5.80 12.70 6.70
CA ILE A 133 6.02 13.42 7.95
C ILE A 133 7.17 14.43 7.79
N ALA A 134 8.32 13.97 7.29
CA ALA A 134 9.50 14.81 7.10
C ALA A 134 9.21 15.99 6.15
N THR A 135 8.44 15.76 5.08
CA THR A 135 8.02 16.82 4.16
C THR A 135 7.10 17.82 4.87
N ALA A 136 6.13 17.35 5.64
CA ALA A 136 5.22 18.22 6.40
C ALA A 136 5.97 19.11 7.39
N GLU A 137 6.92 18.54 8.13
CA GLU A 137 7.77 19.27 9.09
C GLU A 137 8.68 20.28 8.38
N ALA A 138 9.38 19.87 7.32
CA ALA A 138 10.28 20.72 6.56
C ALA A 138 9.55 21.92 5.93
N MET A 139 8.39 21.69 5.33
CA MET A 139 7.55 22.74 4.76
C MET A 139 7.04 23.69 5.84
N SER A 140 6.53 23.16 6.97
CA SER A 140 6.07 23.97 8.09
C SER A 140 7.20 24.84 8.66
N MET A 141 8.39 24.28 8.84
CA MET A 141 9.57 24.98 9.33
C MET A 141 9.97 26.13 8.41
N GLY A 142 10.12 25.88 7.11
CA GLY A 142 10.53 26.90 6.15
C GLY A 142 9.50 28.01 5.99
N ILE A 143 8.20 27.69 6.00
CA ILE A 143 7.13 28.69 5.96
C ILE A 143 7.14 29.56 7.22
N LYS A 144 7.35 28.99 8.39
CA LYS A 144 7.50 29.75 9.64
C LYS A 144 8.75 30.66 9.65
N TRP A 145 9.78 30.29 8.88
CA TRP A 145 10.94 31.16 8.66
C TRP A 145 10.71 32.25 7.60
N GLY A 146 9.53 32.32 7.01
CA GLY A 146 9.14 33.35 6.04
C GLY A 146 9.44 33.01 4.59
N LEU A 147 9.77 31.75 4.27
CA LEU A 147 9.98 31.32 2.89
C LEU A 147 8.65 31.16 2.16
N ASP A 148 8.63 31.51 0.88
CA ASP A 148 7.50 31.22 0.00
C ASP A 148 7.34 29.70 -0.17
N PRO A 149 6.14 29.13 0.02
CA PRO A 149 5.93 27.69 -0.02
C PRO A 149 6.29 27.06 -1.37
N LYS A 150 5.98 27.74 -2.50
CA LYS A 150 6.29 27.21 -3.84
C LYS A 150 7.79 27.26 -4.14
N ALA A 151 8.45 28.35 -3.75
CA ALA A 151 9.90 28.46 -3.90
C ALA A 151 10.63 27.41 -3.05
N LEU A 152 10.19 27.18 -1.80
CA LEU A 152 10.73 26.14 -0.92
C LEU A 152 10.57 24.73 -1.53
N ALA A 153 9.35 24.38 -1.95
CA ALA A 153 9.09 23.10 -2.57
C ALA A 153 9.90 22.92 -3.88
N GLY A 154 9.98 23.96 -4.70
CA GLY A 154 10.80 23.98 -5.91
C GLY A 154 12.27 23.68 -5.61
N MET A 155 12.84 24.33 -4.60
CA MET A 155 14.22 24.09 -4.17
C MET A 155 14.41 22.66 -3.66
N ILE A 156 13.51 22.17 -2.79
CA ILE A 156 13.57 20.79 -2.28
C ILE A 156 13.58 19.79 -3.45
N ASN A 157 12.71 20.00 -4.46
CA ASN A 157 12.51 19.06 -5.56
C ASN A 157 13.66 19.01 -6.58
N ILE A 158 14.56 19.98 -6.56
CA ILE A 158 15.82 19.96 -7.35
C ILE A 158 17.04 19.61 -6.50
N SER A 159 16.85 19.37 -5.21
CA SER A 159 17.90 19.12 -4.22
C SER A 159 17.78 17.73 -3.60
N THR A 160 18.64 17.43 -2.64
CA THR A 160 18.75 16.11 -2.00
C THR A 160 17.57 15.68 -1.13
N GLY A 161 16.70 16.61 -0.78
CA GLY A 161 15.47 16.36 0.00
C GLY A 161 14.29 15.87 -0.84
N LYS A 162 14.43 15.76 -2.14
CA LYS A 162 13.35 15.32 -3.04
C LYS A 162 12.80 13.95 -2.68
N CYS A 163 11.48 13.86 -2.61
CA CYS A 163 10.75 12.60 -2.45
C CYS A 163 9.34 12.71 -3.08
N TRP A 164 8.59 11.61 -3.15
CA TRP A 164 7.25 11.62 -3.72
C TRP A 164 6.29 12.59 -3.00
N PRO A 165 6.24 12.66 -1.64
CA PRO A 165 5.45 13.68 -0.96
C PRO A 165 5.86 15.12 -1.29
N SER A 166 7.14 15.42 -1.48
CA SER A 166 7.56 16.80 -1.79
C SER A 166 7.16 17.23 -3.20
N GLU A 167 7.18 16.31 -4.17
CA GLU A 167 6.99 16.61 -5.59
C GLU A 167 5.55 16.43 -6.08
N VAL A 168 4.86 15.38 -5.61
CA VAL A 168 3.57 14.95 -6.17
C VAL A 168 2.42 15.18 -5.19
N ASN A 169 2.62 14.83 -3.93
CA ASN A 169 1.60 14.93 -2.88
C ASN A 169 1.99 15.92 -1.79
N ASN A 170 2.44 17.13 -2.19
CA ASN A 170 2.88 18.12 -1.22
C ASN A 170 1.76 18.47 -0.23
N PRO A 171 2.04 18.44 1.09
CA PRO A 171 1.02 18.60 2.12
C PRO A 171 0.56 20.05 2.29
N VAL A 172 1.21 21.02 1.63
CA VAL A 172 0.85 22.45 1.74
C VAL A 172 -0.15 22.80 0.65
N PRO A 173 -1.32 23.39 0.99
CA PRO A 173 -2.32 23.80 0.01
C PRO A 173 -1.75 24.75 -1.05
N GLY A 174 -2.09 24.51 -2.31
CA GLY A 174 -1.69 25.37 -3.43
C GLY A 174 -0.25 25.23 -3.92
N VAL A 175 0.58 24.38 -3.31
CA VAL A 175 1.97 24.13 -3.75
C VAL A 175 1.99 23.23 -4.98
N VAL A 176 1.27 22.12 -4.96
CA VAL A 176 1.13 21.20 -6.09
C VAL A 176 -0.33 21.16 -6.55
N GLU A 177 -0.56 21.48 -7.81
CA GLU A 177 -1.89 21.41 -8.41
C GLU A 177 -2.42 19.97 -8.42
N GLY A 178 -3.70 19.80 -8.06
CA GLY A 178 -4.33 18.48 -7.99
C GLY A 178 -3.94 17.63 -6.78
N SER A 179 -3.02 18.08 -5.92
CA SER A 179 -2.76 17.39 -4.65
C SER A 179 -3.98 17.42 -3.73
N PRO A 180 -4.18 16.42 -2.86
CA PRO A 180 -5.24 16.42 -1.86
C PRO A 180 -5.25 17.65 -0.95
N ALA A 181 -4.09 18.20 -0.62
CA ALA A 181 -3.97 19.41 0.19
C ALA A 181 -4.75 20.60 -0.39
N GLY A 182 -4.78 20.77 -1.72
CA GLY A 182 -5.51 21.84 -2.39
C GLY A 182 -7.03 21.73 -2.33
N ARG A 183 -7.58 20.61 -1.86
CA ARG A 183 -9.03 20.37 -1.69
C ARG A 183 -9.37 19.85 -0.29
N GLY A 184 -8.75 20.41 0.73
CA GLY A 184 -8.99 20.05 2.14
C GLY A 184 -8.58 18.62 2.49
N TYR A 185 -7.61 18.05 1.76
CA TYR A 185 -7.11 16.67 1.88
C TYR A 185 -8.16 15.59 1.53
N GLU A 186 -9.14 15.91 0.71
CA GLU A 186 -10.15 14.95 0.26
C GLU A 186 -9.59 14.00 -0.80
N GLY A 187 -10.02 12.71 -0.72
CA GLY A 187 -9.56 11.65 -1.61
C GLY A 187 -8.12 11.20 -1.31
N GLY A 188 -7.37 10.81 -2.34
CA GLY A 188 -5.99 10.34 -2.20
C GLY A 188 -5.85 9.01 -1.49
N PHE A 189 -4.79 8.86 -0.68
CA PHE A 189 -4.53 7.69 0.16
C PHE A 189 -4.90 8.01 1.61
N GLY A 190 -5.97 7.42 2.11
CA GLY A 190 -6.53 7.75 3.42
C GLY A 190 -5.56 7.55 4.58
N VAL A 191 -5.60 8.46 5.56
CA VAL A 191 -4.76 8.42 6.76
C VAL A 191 -4.90 7.11 7.54
N SER A 192 -6.10 6.52 7.58
CA SER A 192 -6.34 5.22 8.21
C SER A 192 -5.64 4.06 7.49
N LEU A 193 -5.61 4.10 6.15
CA LEU A 193 -4.89 3.10 5.35
C LEU A 193 -3.38 3.25 5.50
N ALA A 194 -2.86 4.47 5.57
CA ALA A 194 -1.45 4.73 5.86
C ALA A 194 -1.06 4.24 7.26
N SER A 195 -1.90 4.51 8.27
CA SER A 195 -1.75 4.01 9.65
C SER A 195 -1.73 2.48 9.69
N LYS A 196 -2.66 1.83 8.98
CA LYS A 196 -2.72 0.36 8.86
C LYS A 196 -1.45 -0.21 8.23
N ASP A 197 -1.04 0.31 7.08
CA ASP A 197 0.13 -0.19 6.36
C ASP A 197 1.42 -0.02 7.17
N LEU A 198 1.53 1.10 7.91
CA LEU A 198 2.64 1.33 8.83
C LEU A 198 2.66 0.30 9.97
N LYS A 199 1.51 -0.03 10.57
CA LYS A 199 1.40 -1.09 11.60
C LYS A 199 1.83 -2.45 11.07
N LEU A 200 1.40 -2.79 9.85
CA LEU A 200 1.81 -4.03 9.18
C LEU A 200 3.33 -4.06 8.93
N ALA A 201 3.90 -2.93 8.48
CA ALA A 201 5.35 -2.82 8.27
C ALA A 201 6.15 -2.99 9.57
N LEU A 202 5.71 -2.36 10.66
CA LEU A 202 6.35 -2.49 11.97
C LEU A 202 6.28 -3.91 12.51
N LYS A 203 5.13 -4.57 12.38
CA LYS A 203 4.96 -5.98 12.74
C LYS A 203 5.93 -6.87 11.95
N ALA A 204 5.96 -6.72 10.63
CA ALA A 204 6.86 -7.49 9.76
C ALA A 204 8.34 -7.24 10.07
N ALA A 205 8.72 -5.99 10.40
CA ALA A 205 10.07 -5.64 10.82
C ALA A 205 10.45 -6.33 12.14
N THR A 206 9.54 -6.36 13.11
CA THR A 206 9.75 -7.06 14.39
C THR A 206 9.95 -8.56 14.17
N GLU A 207 9.14 -9.19 13.34
CA GLU A 207 9.25 -10.61 12.97
C GLU A 207 10.59 -10.92 12.26
N ALA A 208 11.11 -9.96 11.50
CA ALA A 208 12.41 -10.05 10.82
C ALA A 208 13.60 -9.61 11.68
N ASN A 209 13.40 -9.26 12.97
CA ASN A 209 14.41 -8.70 13.86
C ASN A 209 15.09 -7.42 13.34
N VAL A 210 14.36 -6.59 12.59
CA VAL A 210 14.83 -5.28 12.09
C VAL A 210 14.44 -4.18 13.08
N LYS A 211 15.41 -3.38 13.50
CA LYS A 211 15.17 -2.20 14.35
C LYS A 211 14.83 -0.99 13.48
N LEU A 212 13.65 -0.42 13.70
CA LEU A 212 13.16 0.78 13.01
C LEU A 212 13.13 1.95 14.02
N ALA A 213 14.12 2.82 13.98
CA ALA A 213 14.26 3.94 14.93
C ALA A 213 13.09 4.94 14.86
N LEU A 214 12.54 5.16 13.66
CA LEU A 214 11.47 6.15 13.41
C LEU A 214 10.08 5.50 13.37
N GLY A 215 9.99 4.18 13.46
CA GLY A 215 8.74 3.45 13.26
C GLY A 215 7.66 3.78 14.28
N GLU A 216 7.98 3.68 15.57
CA GLU A 216 7.01 3.95 16.64
C GLU A 216 6.59 5.42 16.74
N PRO A 217 7.50 6.41 16.63
CA PRO A 217 7.10 7.81 16.54
C PRO A 217 6.16 8.11 15.37
N ALA A 218 6.45 7.58 14.18
CA ALA A 218 5.59 7.73 13.02
C ALA A 218 4.22 7.07 13.22
N ARG A 219 4.18 5.84 13.78
CA ARG A 219 2.92 5.16 14.10
C ARG A 219 2.06 5.98 15.05
N ALA A 220 2.64 6.48 16.14
CA ALA A 220 1.91 7.29 17.12
C ALA A 220 1.32 8.55 16.48
N LEU A 221 2.06 9.21 15.59
CA LEU A 221 1.59 10.41 14.88
C LEU A 221 0.40 10.10 13.95
N TYR A 222 0.49 9.05 13.13
CA TYR A 222 -0.61 8.66 12.25
C TYR A 222 -1.84 8.20 13.01
N GLU A 223 -1.69 7.47 14.11
CA GLU A 223 -2.80 7.06 14.98
C GLU A 223 -3.49 8.27 15.65
N ALA A 224 -2.72 9.29 16.01
CA ALA A 224 -3.27 10.50 16.57
C ALA A 224 -4.02 11.32 15.51
N ALA A 225 -3.45 11.49 14.32
CA ALA A 225 -4.10 12.16 13.20
C ALA A 225 -5.38 11.43 12.73
N GLU A 226 -5.39 10.10 12.75
CA GLU A 226 -6.58 9.29 12.40
C GLU A 226 -7.76 9.54 13.38
N LYS A 227 -7.48 9.87 14.63
CA LYS A 227 -8.48 10.13 15.68
C LYS A 227 -8.92 11.60 15.74
N ASP A 228 -8.16 12.51 15.16
CA ASP A 228 -8.47 13.93 15.14
C ASP A 228 -9.62 14.21 14.16
N GLU A 229 -10.67 14.93 14.62
CA GLU A 229 -11.87 15.18 13.84
C GLU A 229 -11.62 16.03 12.57
N ASN A 230 -10.55 16.85 12.56
CA ASN A 230 -10.18 17.68 11.41
C ASN A 230 -9.33 16.88 10.38
N CYS A 231 -8.82 15.71 10.76
CA CYS A 231 -7.91 14.89 9.96
C CYS A 231 -8.53 13.57 9.52
N LYS A 232 -9.51 13.07 10.28
CA LYS A 232 -10.19 11.80 10.04
C LYS A 232 -10.78 11.69 8.64
N GLY A 233 -10.53 10.56 7.98
CA GLY A 233 -11.07 10.28 6.63
C GLY A 233 -10.39 11.07 5.51
N ARG A 234 -9.32 11.80 5.79
CA ARG A 234 -8.57 12.60 4.83
C ARG A 234 -7.37 11.83 4.26
N ASP A 235 -6.76 12.39 3.22
CA ASP A 235 -5.48 11.90 2.69
C ASP A 235 -4.39 11.94 3.78
N PHE A 236 -3.45 11.01 3.73
CA PHE A 236 -2.40 10.89 4.75
C PHE A 236 -1.48 12.13 4.86
N SER A 237 -1.47 13.00 3.83
CA SER A 237 -0.75 14.28 3.88
C SER A 237 -1.38 15.29 4.86
N VAL A 238 -2.59 15.00 5.37
CA VAL A 238 -3.26 15.78 6.43
C VAL A 238 -2.46 15.86 7.74
N VAL A 239 -1.43 15.02 7.89
CA VAL A 239 -0.45 15.14 8.98
C VAL A 239 0.13 16.57 9.07
N TYR A 240 0.25 17.29 7.96
CA TYR A 240 0.65 18.71 7.97
C TYR A 240 -0.31 19.58 8.80
N ARG A 241 -1.63 19.41 8.60
CA ARG A 241 -2.67 20.08 9.39
C ARG A 241 -2.59 19.68 10.86
N TYR A 242 -2.48 18.37 11.12
CA TYR A 242 -2.35 17.83 12.48
C TYR A 242 -1.16 18.43 13.24
N LEU A 243 -0.03 18.67 12.57
CA LEU A 243 1.17 19.30 13.12
C LEU A 243 1.06 20.84 13.25
N GLY A 244 -0.10 21.42 12.95
CA GLY A 244 -0.33 22.87 13.02
C GLY A 244 0.31 23.63 11.85
N GLY A 245 0.41 22.98 10.69
CA GLY A 245 0.85 23.63 9.45
C GLY A 245 -0.14 24.73 9.04
N LYS A 246 0.38 25.80 8.47
CA LYS A 246 -0.44 26.92 7.97
C LYS A 246 -1.05 26.53 6.62
N GLU A 247 -2.38 26.58 6.53
CA GLU A 247 -3.18 26.33 5.31
C GLU A 247 -3.57 27.63 4.62
#